data_6739b2dcb201342080daf2b1192348db
#
_entry.id   6739b2dcb201342080daf2b1192348db
#
_cell.length_a   1.000
_cell.length_b   1.000
_cell.length_c   1.000
_cell.angle_alpha   90.00
_cell.angle_beta   90.00
_cell.angle_gamma   90.00
#
_symmetry.space_group_name_H-M   'P 1'
#
loop_
_entity.id
_entity.type
_entity.pdbx_description
1 polymer ?
#
loop_
_entity_poly.entity_id
_entity_poly.type
_entity_poly.pdbx_seq_one_letter_code
_entity_poly.pdbx_strand_id
1 'polypeptide(L)'
;MADLVVINKDDGENHASVAIARHMYESALHILRRKYDEWQPLVLTCSALEKRGIEEVWQAITDFKTCLTASGRLEKVRQQQAVDWLHQQAEEEALHLLFARTDFDRYFQQTLQAVKNNDLSPRTGLRHISEFIQHHYFQ
;
A
#
# COMPACT_ATOMS: atom_id res chain seq x y z
N MET A 1 8.08 1.85 4.90
CA MET A 1 8.78 3.09 5.30
C MET A 1 9.02 3.93 4.05
N ALA A 2 8.79 5.25 4.11
CA ALA A 2 9.01 6.14 2.97
C ALA A 2 10.51 6.37 2.72
N ASP A 3 10.89 6.51 1.47
CA ASP A 3 12.25 6.79 1.04
C ASP A 3 12.49 8.30 0.85
N LEU A 4 11.41 9.05 0.63
CA LEU A 4 11.34 10.51 0.56
C LEU A 4 9.96 10.96 1.07
N VAL A 5 9.92 11.98 1.90
CA VAL A 5 8.70 12.64 2.35
C VAL A 5 8.68 14.05 1.79
N VAL A 6 7.60 14.42 1.11
CA VAL A 6 7.42 15.75 0.54
C VAL A 6 6.18 16.40 1.17
N ILE A 7 6.36 17.54 1.79
CA ILE A 7 5.29 18.34 2.38
C ILE A 7 4.97 19.47 1.40
N ASN A 8 3.82 19.36 0.75
CA ASN A 8 3.35 20.38 -0.19
C ASN A 8 2.57 21.48 0.51
N LYS A 9 2.28 22.57 -0.22
CA LYS A 9 1.58 23.77 0.25
C LYS A 9 2.39 24.60 1.27
N ASP A 10 3.71 24.64 1.07
CA ASP A 10 4.62 25.51 1.83
C ASP A 10 4.54 26.95 1.29
N ASP A 11 3.35 27.57 1.42
CA ASP A 11 3.02 28.92 0.92
C ASP A 11 2.05 29.64 1.86
N GLY A 12 1.99 30.97 1.70
CA GLY A 12 1.08 31.83 2.44
C GLY A 12 1.21 31.66 3.97
N GLU A 13 0.10 31.46 4.64
CA GLU A 13 0.03 31.28 6.09
C GLU A 13 0.47 29.88 6.56
N ASN A 14 0.74 28.94 5.63
CA ASN A 14 1.05 27.54 5.96
C ASN A 14 2.50 27.33 6.42
N HIS A 15 3.41 28.27 6.18
CA HIS A 15 4.85 28.09 6.46
C HIS A 15 5.16 27.59 7.88
N ALA A 16 4.50 28.13 8.89
CA ALA A 16 4.72 27.71 10.27
C ALA A 16 4.28 26.27 10.52
N SER A 17 3.12 25.88 9.97
CA SER A 17 2.58 24.53 10.09
C SER A 17 3.44 23.50 9.32
N VAL A 18 3.94 23.89 8.15
CA VAL A 18 4.84 23.06 7.33
C VAL A 18 6.18 22.86 8.05
N ALA A 19 6.74 23.89 8.67
CA ALA A 19 7.98 23.77 9.44
C ALA A 19 7.84 22.82 10.63
N ILE A 20 6.72 22.88 11.36
CA ILE A 20 6.41 21.95 12.45
C ILE A 20 6.28 20.52 11.91
N ALA A 21 5.51 20.32 10.85
CA ALA A 21 5.32 19.01 10.23
C ALA A 21 6.66 18.42 9.75
N ARG A 22 7.50 19.23 9.11
CA ARG A 22 8.83 18.82 8.66
C ARG A 22 9.66 18.30 9.83
N HIS A 23 9.75 19.05 10.93
CA HIS A 23 10.51 18.62 12.11
C HIS A 23 9.97 17.31 12.71
N MET A 24 8.64 17.14 12.75
CA MET A 24 8.01 15.90 13.24
C MET A 24 8.37 14.70 12.36
N TYR A 25 8.31 14.84 11.02
CA TYR A 25 8.68 13.75 10.12
C TYR A 25 10.19 13.45 10.14
N GLU A 26 11.05 14.46 10.22
CA GLU A 26 12.50 14.27 10.39
C GLU A 26 12.80 13.48 11.66
N SER A 27 12.20 13.87 12.79
CA SER A 27 12.34 13.16 14.06
C SER A 27 11.85 11.71 13.99
N ALA A 28 10.70 11.49 13.36
CA ALA A 28 10.16 10.14 13.19
C ALA A 28 11.07 9.25 12.31
N LEU A 29 11.61 9.81 11.23
CA LEU A 29 12.52 9.08 10.33
C LEU A 29 13.85 8.72 11.02
N HIS A 30 14.33 9.54 11.95
CA HIS A 30 15.53 9.23 12.73
C HIS A 30 15.37 8.03 13.65
N ILE A 31 14.18 7.77 14.16
CA ILE A 31 13.88 6.65 15.07
C ILE A 31 13.71 5.35 14.28
N LEU A 32 13.27 5.43 13.02
CA LEU A 32 12.99 4.27 12.20
C LEU A 32 14.28 3.65 11.61
N ARG A 33 14.31 2.31 11.55
CA ARG A 33 15.42 1.61 10.90
C ARG A 33 15.41 1.93 9.40
N ARG A 34 16.58 2.29 8.86
CA ARG A 34 16.75 2.56 7.42
C ARG A 34 16.40 1.31 6.60
N LYS A 35 15.72 1.53 5.50
CA LYS A 35 15.39 0.47 4.52
C LYS A 35 16.60 0.12 3.66
N TYR A 36 17.40 1.12 3.33
CA TYR A 36 18.63 1.01 2.54
C TYR A 36 19.80 1.63 3.32
N ASP A 37 20.94 0.97 3.34
CA ASP A 37 22.13 1.48 4.02
C ASP A 37 22.73 2.67 3.27
N GLU A 38 22.55 2.66 1.93
CA GLU A 38 23.11 3.65 1.01
C GLU A 38 22.28 4.93 0.90
N TRP A 39 21.02 4.90 1.42
CA TRP A 39 20.09 6.02 1.31
C TRP A 39 19.54 6.44 2.66
N GLN A 40 19.67 7.72 2.97
CA GLN A 40 19.00 8.32 4.11
C GLN A 40 17.71 8.98 3.64
N PRO A 41 16.55 8.60 4.21
CA PRO A 41 15.28 9.25 3.88
C PRO A 41 15.34 10.76 4.13
N LEU A 42 14.80 11.53 3.20
CA LEU A 42 14.78 13.00 3.26
C LEU A 42 13.35 13.49 3.52
N VAL A 43 13.23 14.65 4.18
CA VAL A 43 11.99 15.41 4.28
C VAL A 43 12.19 16.73 3.58
N LEU A 44 11.46 16.97 2.50
CA LEU A 44 11.49 18.19 1.72
C LEU A 44 10.15 18.92 1.80
N THR A 45 10.19 20.22 1.60
CA THR A 45 8.99 21.06 1.49
C THR A 45 8.90 21.66 0.10
N CYS A 46 7.71 21.86 -0.41
CA CYS A 46 7.50 22.53 -1.70
C CYS A 46 6.16 23.27 -1.72
N SER A 47 6.05 24.21 -2.65
CA SER A 47 4.79 24.83 -3.03
C SER A 47 4.56 24.64 -4.53
N ALA A 48 3.56 23.88 -4.89
CA ALA A 48 3.13 23.74 -6.27
C ALA A 48 2.56 25.06 -6.81
N LEU A 49 1.93 25.87 -5.94
CA LEU A 49 1.36 27.17 -6.29
C LEU A 49 2.45 28.18 -6.66
N GLU A 50 3.48 28.29 -5.83
CA GLU A 50 4.61 29.22 -6.02
C GLU A 50 5.72 28.60 -6.89
N LYS A 51 5.60 27.34 -7.28
CA LYS A 51 6.62 26.57 -8.01
C LYS A 51 7.98 26.53 -7.30
N ARG A 52 7.97 26.55 -5.98
CA ARG A 52 9.15 26.55 -5.12
C ARG A 52 9.40 25.16 -4.56
N GLY A 53 10.67 24.74 -4.48
CA GLY A 53 11.06 23.43 -3.93
C GLY A 53 10.79 22.23 -4.85
N ILE A 54 10.26 22.45 -6.07
CA ILE A 54 9.93 21.37 -7.01
C ILE A 54 11.20 20.74 -7.61
N GLU A 55 12.18 21.57 -7.93
CA GLU A 55 13.46 21.12 -8.49
C GLU A 55 14.24 20.28 -7.48
N GLU A 56 14.26 20.69 -6.22
CA GLU A 56 14.90 19.97 -5.12
C GLU A 56 14.25 18.61 -4.89
N VAL A 57 12.92 18.53 -4.96
CA VAL A 57 12.20 17.24 -4.90
C VAL A 57 12.59 16.34 -6.06
N TRP A 58 12.63 16.90 -7.28
CA TRP A 58 13.02 16.11 -8.46
C TRP A 58 14.48 15.64 -8.39
N GLN A 59 15.38 16.49 -7.91
CA GLN A 59 16.77 16.12 -7.70
C GLN A 59 16.88 14.98 -6.68
N ALA A 60 16.20 15.06 -5.56
CA ALA A 60 16.20 14.01 -4.55
C ALA A 60 15.69 12.66 -5.10
N ILE A 61 14.66 12.67 -5.94
CA ILE A 61 14.14 11.46 -6.62
C ILE A 61 15.22 10.89 -7.57
N THR A 62 15.91 11.75 -8.30
CA THR A 62 16.95 11.36 -9.24
C THR A 62 18.16 10.77 -8.51
N ASP A 63 18.57 11.38 -7.41
CA ASP A 63 19.67 10.92 -6.56
C ASP A 63 19.35 9.57 -5.93
N PHE A 64 18.14 9.41 -5.42
CA PHE A 64 17.66 8.12 -4.91
C PHE A 64 17.73 7.02 -5.98
N LYS A 65 17.19 7.30 -7.17
CA LYS A 65 17.24 6.36 -8.30
C LYS A 65 18.67 5.98 -8.65
N THR A 66 19.56 6.97 -8.74
CA THR A 66 20.97 6.78 -9.09
C THR A 66 21.68 5.93 -8.03
N CYS A 67 21.44 6.23 -6.75
CA CYS A 67 21.99 5.48 -5.62
C CYS A 67 21.58 4.00 -5.66
N LEU A 68 20.29 3.71 -5.85
CA LEU A 68 19.80 2.34 -5.92
C LEU A 68 20.22 1.60 -7.20
N THR A 69 20.40 2.34 -8.30
CA THR A 69 20.91 1.76 -9.56
C THR A 69 22.37 1.35 -9.40
N ALA A 70 23.20 2.22 -8.83
CA ALA A 70 24.62 1.96 -8.60
C ALA A 70 24.87 0.75 -7.69
N SER A 71 23.99 0.53 -6.70
CA SER A 71 24.05 -0.63 -5.81
C SER A 71 23.42 -1.90 -6.38
N GLY A 72 22.83 -1.85 -7.59
CA GLY A 72 22.08 -2.96 -8.18
C GLY A 72 20.79 -3.33 -7.44
N ARG A 73 20.37 -2.51 -6.48
CA ARG A 73 19.14 -2.76 -5.68
C ARG A 73 17.86 -2.39 -6.42
N LEU A 74 17.92 -1.41 -7.32
CA LEU A 74 16.72 -0.94 -8.03
C LEU A 74 16.05 -2.09 -8.77
N GLU A 75 16.81 -2.91 -9.48
CA GLU A 75 16.30 -4.06 -10.22
C GLU A 75 15.65 -5.09 -9.30
N LYS A 76 16.33 -5.43 -8.20
CA LYS A 76 15.79 -6.37 -7.20
C LYS A 76 14.48 -5.88 -6.57
N VAL A 77 14.41 -4.58 -6.25
CA VAL A 77 13.19 -3.98 -5.70
C VAL A 77 12.06 -4.04 -6.73
N ARG A 78 12.35 -3.76 -8.02
CA ARG A 78 11.36 -3.85 -9.09
C ARG A 78 10.86 -5.27 -9.32
N GLN A 79 11.75 -6.25 -9.30
CA GLN A 79 11.38 -7.66 -9.40
C GLN A 79 10.48 -8.08 -8.24
N GLN A 80 10.84 -7.72 -7.00
CA GLN A 80 9.99 -8.03 -5.84
C GLN A 80 8.62 -7.35 -5.92
N GLN A 81 8.57 -6.07 -6.29
CA GLN A 81 7.32 -5.35 -6.51
C GLN A 81 6.43 -6.02 -7.57
N ALA A 82 7.02 -6.52 -8.66
CA ALA A 82 6.28 -7.23 -9.70
C ALA A 82 5.69 -8.55 -9.20
N VAL A 83 6.44 -9.30 -8.37
CA VAL A 83 5.95 -10.53 -7.74
C VAL A 83 4.83 -10.22 -6.75
N ASP A 84 5.01 -9.24 -5.87
CA ASP A 84 4.01 -8.86 -4.87
C ASP A 84 2.72 -8.37 -5.56
N TRP A 85 2.86 -7.57 -6.62
CA TRP A 85 1.73 -7.11 -7.44
C TRP A 85 0.99 -8.29 -8.08
N LEU A 86 1.72 -9.24 -8.68
CA LEU A 86 1.09 -10.42 -9.29
C LEU A 86 0.33 -11.26 -8.26
N HIS A 87 0.89 -11.47 -7.07
CA HIS A 87 0.21 -12.17 -5.98
C HIS A 87 -1.10 -11.48 -5.60
N GLN A 88 -1.04 -10.17 -5.34
CA GLN A 88 -2.23 -9.40 -4.98
C GLN A 88 -3.30 -9.45 -6.08
N GLN A 89 -2.90 -9.24 -7.34
CA GLN A 89 -3.86 -9.27 -8.47
C GLN A 89 -4.45 -10.66 -8.68
N ALA A 90 -3.67 -11.73 -8.49
CA ALA A 90 -4.17 -13.10 -8.61
C ALA A 90 -5.21 -13.42 -7.51
N GLU A 91 -4.99 -12.97 -6.28
CA GLU A 91 -5.95 -13.11 -5.18
C GLU A 91 -7.24 -12.32 -5.44
N GLU A 92 -7.12 -11.07 -5.87
CA GLU A 92 -8.27 -10.21 -6.22
C GLU A 92 -9.09 -10.81 -7.38
N GLU A 93 -8.41 -11.29 -8.44
CA GLU A 93 -9.07 -11.90 -9.59
C GLU A 93 -9.75 -13.23 -9.22
N ALA A 94 -9.10 -14.06 -8.39
CA ALA A 94 -9.70 -15.31 -7.91
C ALA A 94 -10.99 -15.05 -7.11
N LEU A 95 -10.99 -14.04 -6.24
CA LEU A 95 -12.18 -13.61 -5.52
C LEU A 95 -13.25 -13.06 -6.47
N HIS A 96 -12.85 -12.23 -7.43
CA HIS A 96 -13.77 -11.67 -8.41
C HIS A 96 -14.46 -12.77 -9.23
N LEU A 97 -13.69 -13.72 -9.75
CA LEU A 97 -14.23 -14.86 -10.51
C LEU A 97 -15.18 -15.73 -9.67
N LEU A 98 -14.86 -15.91 -8.39
CA LEU A 98 -15.71 -16.68 -7.48
C LEU A 98 -17.05 -15.97 -7.22
N PHE A 99 -17.02 -14.68 -6.91
CA PHE A 99 -18.22 -13.89 -6.66
C PHE A 99 -19.02 -13.53 -7.92
N ALA A 100 -18.43 -13.58 -9.10
CA ALA A 100 -19.16 -13.47 -10.37
C ALA A 100 -20.09 -14.66 -10.64
N ARG A 101 -19.90 -15.78 -9.94
CA ARG A 101 -20.75 -16.95 -10.05
C ARG A 101 -22.04 -16.77 -9.23
N THR A 102 -23.17 -16.77 -9.90
CA THR A 102 -24.49 -16.53 -9.28
C THR A 102 -24.84 -17.59 -8.22
N ASP A 103 -24.41 -18.84 -8.39
CA ASP A 103 -24.62 -19.92 -7.44
C ASP A 103 -23.84 -19.70 -6.14
N PHE A 104 -22.57 -19.30 -6.25
CA PHE A 104 -21.73 -18.97 -5.10
C PHE A 104 -22.23 -17.72 -4.37
N ASP A 105 -22.46 -16.62 -5.09
CA ASP A 105 -22.93 -15.37 -4.47
C ASP A 105 -24.23 -15.59 -3.70
N ARG A 106 -25.20 -16.31 -4.29
CA ARG A 106 -26.45 -16.65 -3.62
C ARG A 106 -26.21 -17.44 -2.33
N TYR A 107 -25.38 -18.48 -2.39
CA TYR A 107 -25.06 -19.29 -1.21
C TYR A 107 -24.36 -18.49 -0.13
N PHE A 108 -23.43 -17.63 -0.52
CA PHE A 108 -22.72 -16.72 0.37
C PHE A 108 -23.68 -15.76 1.08
N GLN A 109 -24.61 -15.11 0.34
CA GLN A 109 -25.60 -14.19 0.93
C GLN A 109 -26.55 -14.93 1.91
N GLN A 110 -26.95 -16.15 1.59
CA GLN A 110 -27.76 -16.98 2.50
C GLN A 110 -27.00 -17.28 3.79
N THR A 111 -25.73 -17.66 3.68
CA THR A 111 -24.87 -17.93 4.84
C THR A 111 -24.67 -16.68 5.70
N LEU A 112 -24.43 -15.50 5.07
CA LEU A 112 -24.36 -14.23 5.77
C LEU A 112 -25.64 -13.91 6.54
N GLN A 113 -26.80 -14.14 5.93
CA GLN A 113 -28.07 -13.88 6.59
C GLN A 113 -28.29 -14.80 7.80
N ALA A 114 -27.93 -16.08 7.69
CA ALA A 114 -28.00 -17.02 8.82
C ALA A 114 -27.07 -16.61 9.97
N VAL A 115 -25.87 -16.10 9.66
CA VAL A 115 -24.97 -15.55 10.70
C VAL A 115 -25.55 -14.28 11.33
N LYS A 116 -26.14 -13.37 10.55
CA LYS A 116 -26.79 -12.16 11.07
C LYS A 116 -27.96 -12.48 12.01
N ASN A 117 -28.71 -13.53 11.70
CA ASN A 117 -29.84 -13.98 12.52
C ASN A 117 -29.41 -14.79 13.75
N ASN A 118 -28.11 -15.05 13.96
CA ASN A 118 -27.54 -15.97 14.96
C ASN A 118 -27.94 -17.43 14.79
N ASP A 119 -28.38 -17.84 13.60
CA ASP A 119 -28.69 -19.25 13.27
C ASP A 119 -27.40 -20.06 13.04
N LEU A 120 -26.32 -19.38 12.64
CA LEU A 120 -24.99 -19.95 12.44
C LEU A 120 -23.92 -19.11 13.14
N SER A 121 -22.93 -19.80 13.74
CA SER A 121 -21.71 -19.09 14.16
C SER A 121 -20.88 -18.67 12.93
N PRO A 122 -20.09 -17.56 13.01
CA PRO A 122 -19.20 -17.16 11.90
C PRO A 122 -18.25 -18.28 11.46
N ARG A 123 -17.74 -19.06 12.42
CA ARG A 123 -16.85 -20.21 12.15
C ARG A 123 -17.56 -21.32 11.39
N THR A 124 -18.81 -21.62 11.74
CA THR A 124 -19.62 -22.62 11.05
C THR A 124 -19.96 -22.14 9.64
N GLY A 125 -20.33 -20.87 9.49
CA GLY A 125 -20.59 -20.25 8.19
C GLY A 125 -19.37 -20.34 7.26
N LEU A 126 -18.17 -20.02 7.76
CA LEU A 126 -16.94 -20.16 6.97
C LEU A 126 -16.69 -21.63 6.52
N ARG A 127 -16.92 -22.59 7.40
CA ARG A 127 -16.79 -24.01 7.05
C ARG A 127 -17.77 -24.40 5.92
N HIS A 128 -19.02 -24.00 5.99
CA HIS A 128 -20.02 -24.26 4.96
C HIS A 128 -19.63 -23.66 3.61
N ILE A 129 -19.09 -22.42 3.61
CA ILE A 129 -18.58 -21.78 2.40
C ILE A 129 -17.42 -22.59 1.79
N SER A 130 -16.47 -23.04 2.63
CA SER A 130 -15.34 -23.85 2.17
C SER A 130 -15.79 -25.19 1.58
N GLU A 131 -16.72 -25.88 2.24
CA GLU A 131 -17.30 -27.14 1.75
C GLU A 131 -18.04 -26.95 0.42
N PHE A 132 -18.80 -25.86 0.27
CA PHE A 132 -19.46 -25.50 -0.97
C PHE A 132 -18.46 -25.32 -2.12
N ILE A 133 -17.40 -24.53 -1.89
CA ILE A 133 -16.34 -24.29 -2.87
C ILE A 133 -15.68 -25.62 -3.29
N GLN A 134 -15.27 -26.43 -2.33
CA GLN A 134 -14.61 -27.70 -2.59
C GLN A 134 -15.50 -28.64 -3.41
N HIS A 135 -16.77 -28.74 -3.05
CA HIS A 135 -17.69 -29.67 -3.72
C HIS A 135 -18.07 -29.22 -5.14
N HIS A 136 -18.17 -27.92 -5.40
CA HIS A 136 -18.71 -27.43 -6.68
C HIS A 136 -17.63 -27.03 -7.69
N TYR A 137 -16.39 -26.77 -7.23
CA TYR A 137 -15.36 -26.21 -8.12
C TYR A 137 -14.03 -26.98 -8.13
N PHE A 138 -13.84 -27.93 -7.21
CA PHE A 138 -12.60 -28.68 -7.09
C PHE A 138 -12.79 -30.21 -7.07
N GLN A 139 -13.84 -30.70 -7.73
CA GLN A 139 -14.01 -32.13 -7.98
C GLN A 139 -13.35 -32.55 -9.28
#